data_46bbc5abc0121c8b858d493404881331
#
_entry.id   46bbc5abc0121c8b858d493404881331
#
_cell.length_a   1.000
_cell.length_b   1.000
_cell.length_c   1.000
_cell.angle_alpha   90.00
_cell.angle_beta   90.00
_cell.angle_gamma   90.00
#
_symmetry.space_group_name_H-M   'P 1'
#
loop_
_entity.id
_entity.type
_entity.pdbx_description
1 polymer ?
#
loop_
_entity_poly.entity_id
_entity_poly.type
_entity_poly.pdbx_seq_one_letter_code
_entity_poly.pdbx_strand_id
1 'polypeptide(L)'
;MKRIVVLLLTLIAVASLAACSAATEPTGTPAYTVTRSWSNGMEEKAVIYADGRSVMTHGEYTERITLPADQMAALAAAAALEIPAGANSDDPIIGVSIGDAAPVRPAGLTTDSLPELLNRLLDSHTLNP
;
A
#
# COMPACT_ATOMS: atom_id res chain seq x y z
N MET A 1 -33.37 31.44 -21.86
CA MET A 1 -33.00 31.03 -20.50
C MET A 1 -33.16 29.54 -20.26
N LYS A 2 -34.19 28.88 -20.72
CA LYS A 2 -34.36 27.43 -20.54
C LYS A 2 -33.28 26.57 -21.20
N ARG A 3 -32.68 27.00 -22.30
CA ARG A 3 -31.61 26.27 -23.00
C ARG A 3 -30.25 26.30 -22.27
N ILE A 4 -29.99 27.34 -21.50
CA ILE A 4 -28.75 27.50 -20.73
C ILE A 4 -28.75 26.58 -19.50
N VAL A 5 -29.91 26.41 -18.87
CA VAL A 5 -30.06 25.53 -17.70
C VAL A 5 -29.89 24.07 -18.08
N VAL A 6 -30.40 23.67 -19.25
CA VAL A 6 -30.23 22.28 -19.75
C VAL A 6 -28.77 22.00 -20.08
N LEU A 7 -28.03 22.94 -20.62
CA LEU A 7 -26.62 22.78 -20.95
C LEU A 7 -25.75 22.67 -19.70
N LEU A 8 -26.08 23.41 -18.65
CA LEU A 8 -25.36 23.34 -17.38
C LEU A 8 -25.57 21.98 -16.66
N LEU A 9 -26.79 21.45 -16.69
CA LEU A 9 -27.11 20.15 -16.12
C LEU A 9 -26.40 19.01 -16.84
N THR A 10 -26.27 19.10 -18.17
CA THR A 10 -25.56 18.10 -18.97
C THR A 10 -24.06 18.12 -18.67
N LEU A 11 -23.48 19.28 -18.45
CA LEU A 11 -22.06 19.42 -18.12
C LEU A 11 -21.72 18.83 -16.74
N ILE A 12 -22.60 19.00 -15.75
CA ILE A 12 -22.43 18.43 -14.41
C ILE A 12 -22.53 16.90 -14.44
N ALA A 13 -23.43 16.34 -15.23
CA ALA A 13 -23.56 14.88 -15.38
C ALA A 13 -22.31 14.24 -16.02
N VAL A 14 -21.70 14.88 -17.01
CA VAL A 14 -20.48 14.41 -17.66
C VAL A 14 -19.29 14.48 -16.70
N ALA A 15 -19.18 15.52 -15.89
CA ALA A 15 -18.12 15.66 -14.90
C ALA A 15 -18.21 14.57 -13.80
N SER A 16 -19.42 14.20 -13.38
CA SER A 16 -19.64 13.15 -12.40
C SER A 16 -19.24 11.77 -12.91
N LEU A 17 -19.48 11.45 -14.18
CA LEU A 17 -19.07 10.20 -14.81
C LEU A 17 -17.55 10.10 -14.99
N ALA A 18 -16.88 11.19 -15.34
CA ALA A 18 -15.43 11.24 -15.46
C ALA A 18 -14.73 11.03 -14.11
N ALA A 19 -15.28 11.54 -13.00
CA ALA A 19 -14.77 11.36 -11.66
C ALA A 19 -14.85 9.90 -11.19
N CYS A 20 -15.91 9.14 -11.55
CA CYS A 20 -16.07 7.73 -11.21
C CYS A 20 -15.09 6.82 -11.97
N SER A 21 -14.74 7.13 -13.22
CA SER A 21 -13.84 6.30 -14.03
C SER A 21 -12.34 6.55 -13.75
N ALA A 22 -11.99 7.67 -13.09
CA ALA A 22 -10.60 8.02 -12.77
C ALA A 22 -10.08 7.40 -11.46
N ALA A 23 -10.90 6.68 -10.69
CA ALA A 23 -10.58 6.23 -9.32
C ALA A 23 -9.97 4.81 -9.23
N THR A 24 -9.43 4.24 -10.33
CA THR A 24 -9.12 2.80 -10.36
C THR A 24 -7.67 2.42 -10.04
N GLU A 25 -6.69 3.28 -10.25
CA GLU A 25 -5.28 2.94 -9.97
C GLU A 25 -4.61 4.05 -9.18
N PRO A 26 -3.93 3.71 -8.06
CA PRO A 26 -3.12 4.68 -7.35
C PRO A 26 -1.92 5.07 -8.22
N THR A 27 -1.64 6.38 -8.27
CA THR A 27 -0.54 6.94 -9.04
C THR A 27 0.42 7.69 -8.12
N GLY A 28 1.67 7.81 -8.54
CA GLY A 28 2.71 8.52 -7.82
C GLY A 28 3.62 7.61 -7.01
N THR A 29 4.43 8.21 -6.15
CA THR A 29 5.37 7.49 -5.29
C THR A 29 4.63 6.83 -4.13
N PRO A 30 4.82 5.52 -3.88
CA PRO A 30 4.28 4.87 -2.70
C PRO A 30 4.81 5.50 -1.41
N ALA A 31 3.99 5.55 -0.37
CA ALA A 31 4.44 5.93 0.96
C ALA A 31 5.27 4.82 1.60
N TYR A 32 4.83 3.58 1.48
CA TYR A 32 5.52 2.40 2.02
C TYR A 32 5.45 1.25 1.04
N THR A 33 6.52 0.45 1.00
CA THR A 33 6.54 -0.81 0.27
C THR A 33 7.17 -1.88 1.16
N VAL A 34 6.55 -3.03 1.24
CA VAL A 34 7.11 -4.22 1.89
C VAL A 34 7.12 -5.38 0.91
N THR A 35 8.23 -6.11 0.90
CA THR A 35 8.39 -7.32 0.10
C THR A 35 8.77 -8.49 1.01
N ARG A 36 8.24 -9.67 0.69
CA ARG A 36 8.66 -10.93 1.32
C ARG A 36 9.04 -11.91 0.23
N SER A 37 10.27 -12.41 0.30
CA SER A 37 10.79 -13.41 -0.65
C SER A 37 11.04 -14.71 0.09
N TRP A 38 10.34 -15.76 -0.32
CA TRP A 38 10.43 -17.09 0.29
C TRP A 38 11.44 -17.96 -0.46
N SER A 39 12.07 -18.87 0.25
CA SER A 39 13.06 -19.80 -0.31
C SER A 39 12.49 -20.72 -1.41
N ASN A 40 11.17 -20.97 -1.39
CA ASN A 40 10.47 -21.74 -2.42
C ASN A 40 10.21 -20.95 -3.72
N GLY A 41 10.65 -19.69 -3.81
CA GLY A 41 10.46 -18.83 -4.97
C GLY A 41 9.20 -17.98 -4.93
N MET A 42 8.36 -18.10 -3.91
CA MET A 42 7.18 -17.27 -3.75
C MET A 42 7.56 -15.84 -3.33
N GLU A 43 6.91 -14.87 -3.91
CA GLU A 43 7.09 -13.46 -3.56
C GLU A 43 5.75 -12.83 -3.18
N GLU A 44 5.79 -12.01 -2.14
CA GLU A 44 4.67 -11.21 -1.69
C GLU A 44 5.08 -9.76 -1.61
N LYS A 45 4.16 -8.85 -1.89
CA LYS A 45 4.43 -7.42 -1.89
C LYS A 45 3.19 -6.65 -1.48
N ALA A 46 3.39 -5.62 -0.66
CA ALA A 46 2.37 -4.61 -0.42
C ALA A 46 2.93 -3.24 -0.78
N VAL A 47 2.18 -2.49 -1.56
CA VAL A 47 2.48 -1.10 -1.93
C VAL A 47 1.37 -0.23 -1.38
N ILE A 48 1.72 0.69 -0.50
CA ILE A 48 0.77 1.53 0.24
C ILE A 48 1.00 2.98 -0.12
N TYR A 49 -0.04 3.65 -0.59
CA TYR A 49 0.00 5.07 -0.97
C TYR A 49 -0.47 5.96 0.17
N ALA A 50 -0.11 7.24 0.11
CA ALA A 50 -0.36 8.19 1.19
C ALA A 50 -1.85 8.37 1.54
N ASP A 51 -2.74 8.15 0.59
CA ASP A 51 -4.20 8.21 0.78
C ASP A 51 -4.81 6.91 1.32
N GLY A 52 -3.99 5.90 1.62
CA GLY A 52 -4.42 4.60 2.13
C GLY A 52 -4.72 3.57 1.05
N ARG A 53 -4.84 3.95 -0.22
CA ARG A 53 -4.99 2.98 -1.30
C ARG A 53 -3.77 2.09 -1.37
N SER A 54 -3.99 0.79 -1.49
CA SER A 54 -2.92 -0.20 -1.38
C SER A 54 -3.13 -1.35 -2.35
N VAL A 55 -2.03 -1.85 -2.87
CA VAL A 55 -2.02 -3.01 -3.77
C VAL A 55 -1.19 -4.10 -3.10
N MET A 56 -1.80 -5.25 -2.89
CA MET A 56 -1.13 -6.42 -2.31
C MET A 56 -1.04 -7.52 -3.36
N THR A 57 0.15 -8.11 -3.46
CA THR A 57 0.44 -9.18 -4.41
C THR A 57 0.94 -10.39 -3.66
N HIS A 58 0.41 -11.56 -3.98
CA HIS A 58 0.82 -12.85 -3.45
C HIS A 58 0.97 -13.82 -4.62
N GLY A 59 2.19 -14.05 -5.06
CA GLY A 59 2.43 -14.75 -6.32
C GLY A 59 1.75 -14.03 -7.49
N GLU A 60 0.83 -14.71 -8.15
CA GLU A 60 0.05 -14.13 -9.26
C GLU A 60 -1.25 -13.45 -8.81
N TYR A 61 -1.59 -13.58 -7.54
CA TYR A 61 -2.80 -13.01 -6.97
C TYR A 61 -2.57 -11.56 -6.56
N THR A 62 -3.48 -10.67 -6.96
CA THR A 62 -3.42 -9.23 -6.63
C THR A 62 -4.72 -8.78 -6.00
N GLU A 63 -4.63 -8.10 -4.88
CA GLU A 63 -5.76 -7.52 -4.16
C GLU A 63 -5.55 -6.01 -4.00
N ARG A 64 -6.61 -5.24 -4.17
CA ARG A 64 -6.62 -3.79 -3.93
C ARG A 64 -7.51 -3.48 -2.74
N ILE A 65 -6.97 -2.77 -1.76
CA ILE A 65 -7.67 -2.39 -0.55
C ILE A 65 -7.43 -0.92 -0.25
N THR A 66 -8.22 -0.38 0.68
CA THR A 66 -7.98 0.95 1.25
C THR A 66 -7.80 0.79 2.75
N LEU A 67 -6.65 1.23 3.26
CA LEU A 67 -6.37 1.20 4.69
C LEU A 67 -7.13 2.35 5.39
N PRO A 68 -7.76 2.08 6.54
CA PRO A 68 -8.40 3.12 7.32
C PRO A 68 -7.40 4.13 7.89
N ALA A 69 -7.89 5.33 8.22
CA ALA A 69 -7.06 6.44 8.66
C ALA A 69 -6.25 6.14 9.92
N ASP A 70 -6.78 5.36 10.85
CA ASP A 70 -6.08 4.96 12.07
C ASP A 70 -4.89 4.04 11.79
N GLN A 71 -5.02 3.12 10.84
CA GLN A 71 -3.91 2.28 10.39
C GLN A 71 -2.83 3.11 9.67
N MET A 72 -3.23 4.05 8.83
CA MET A 72 -2.29 4.97 8.17
C MET A 72 -1.55 5.83 9.18
N ALA A 73 -2.21 6.29 10.24
CA ALA A 73 -1.57 7.03 11.32
C ALA A 73 -0.56 6.17 12.09
N ALA A 74 -0.88 4.91 12.35
CA ALA A 74 0.04 3.97 13.00
C ALA A 74 1.29 3.71 12.16
N LEU A 75 1.12 3.55 10.85
CA LEU A 75 2.26 3.39 9.91
C LEU A 75 3.15 4.65 9.90
N ALA A 76 2.54 5.84 9.87
CA ALA A 76 3.29 7.09 9.88
C ALA A 76 4.09 7.29 11.17
N ALA A 77 3.51 6.96 12.32
CA ALA A 77 4.20 7.01 13.61
C ALA A 77 5.39 6.03 13.66
N ALA A 78 5.18 4.81 13.17
CA ALA A 78 6.25 3.80 13.11
C ALA A 78 7.35 4.19 12.11
N ALA A 79 7.00 4.81 10.99
CA ALA A 79 7.94 5.26 9.96
C ALA A 79 8.85 6.40 10.41
N ALA A 80 8.47 7.13 11.46
CA ALA A 80 9.32 8.16 12.05
C ALA A 80 10.50 7.60 12.87
N LEU A 81 10.45 6.31 13.18
CA LEU A 81 11.50 5.62 13.93
C LEU A 81 12.50 4.97 12.97
N GLU A 82 13.76 4.93 13.39
CA GLU A 82 14.80 4.25 12.62
C GLU A 82 14.53 2.74 12.53
N ILE A 83 14.74 2.19 11.35
CA ILE A 83 14.66 0.74 11.13
C ILE A 83 16.07 0.17 11.23
N PRO A 84 16.40 -0.59 12.29
CA PRO A 84 17.71 -1.24 12.38
C PRO A 84 17.89 -2.22 11.22
N ALA A 85 18.89 -1.97 10.38
CA ALA A 85 19.24 -2.86 9.28
C ALA A 85 20.09 -4.03 9.80
N GLY A 86 19.89 -5.20 9.24
CA GLY A 86 20.64 -6.39 9.60
C GLY A 86 20.59 -7.48 8.54
N ALA A 87 21.49 -8.45 8.65
CA ALA A 87 21.50 -9.63 7.81
C ALA A 87 20.60 -10.69 8.43
N ASN A 88 19.29 -10.50 8.31
CA ASN A 88 18.36 -11.56 8.67
C ASN A 88 18.34 -12.59 7.55
N SER A 89 18.72 -13.83 7.88
CA SER A 89 18.74 -14.96 6.95
C SER A 89 17.48 -15.80 7.04
N ASP A 90 16.49 -15.34 7.79
CA ASP A 90 15.25 -16.07 7.98
C ASP A 90 14.43 -16.13 6.69
N ASP A 91 13.61 -17.14 6.58
CA ASP A 91 12.65 -17.35 5.52
C ASP A 91 11.26 -16.91 6.02
N PRO A 92 10.65 -15.86 5.48
CA PRO A 92 11.03 -15.09 4.29
C PRO A 92 12.06 -13.97 4.56
N ILE A 93 12.73 -13.57 3.50
CA ILE A 93 13.52 -12.33 3.49
C ILE A 93 12.59 -11.14 3.32
N ILE A 94 12.64 -10.19 4.25
CA ILE A 94 11.77 -9.02 4.27
C ILE A 94 12.57 -7.77 3.88
N GLY A 95 12.03 -6.97 2.96
CA GLY A 95 12.55 -5.66 2.59
C GLY A 95 11.48 -4.60 2.79
N VAL A 96 11.85 -3.45 3.35
CA VAL A 96 10.94 -2.33 3.61
C VAL A 96 11.51 -1.06 3.01
N SER A 97 10.68 -0.32 2.26
CA SER A 97 11.01 0.99 1.70
C SER A 97 10.03 2.04 2.20
N ILE A 98 10.56 3.23 2.50
CA ILE A 98 9.77 4.42 2.79
C ILE A 98 9.93 5.37 1.61
N GLY A 99 8.83 5.75 0.97
CA GLY A 99 8.86 6.57 -0.23
C GLY A 99 9.62 5.88 -1.37
N ASP A 100 10.51 6.62 -2.00
CA ASP A 100 11.39 6.14 -3.09
C ASP A 100 12.78 5.70 -2.59
N ALA A 101 12.98 5.62 -1.29
CA ALA A 101 14.25 5.18 -0.72
C ALA A 101 14.54 3.70 -1.03
N ALA A 102 15.82 3.33 -1.04
CA ALA A 102 16.24 1.96 -1.21
C ALA A 102 15.67 1.06 -0.11
N PRO A 103 15.31 -0.20 -0.41
CA PRO A 103 14.79 -1.12 0.59
C PRO A 103 15.78 -1.37 1.72
N VAL A 104 15.27 -1.37 2.94
CA VAL A 104 16.01 -1.76 4.13
C VAL A 104 15.59 -3.17 4.51
N ARG A 105 16.56 -4.03 4.77
CA ARG A 105 16.35 -5.34 5.34
C ARG A 105 16.40 -5.22 6.86
N PRO A 106 15.28 -5.38 7.58
CA PRO A 106 15.29 -5.18 9.03
C PRO A 106 16.05 -6.29 9.75
N ALA A 107 16.73 -5.93 10.84
CA ALA A 107 17.44 -6.90 11.69
C ALA A 107 16.46 -7.82 12.43
N GLY A 108 15.22 -7.37 12.65
CA GLY A 108 14.17 -8.15 13.29
C GLY A 108 12.83 -7.44 13.19
N LEU A 109 11.78 -8.12 13.62
CA LEU A 109 10.41 -7.60 13.64
C LEU A 109 10.03 -7.24 15.07
N THR A 110 10.46 -6.06 15.52
CA THR A 110 10.07 -5.54 16.83
C THR A 110 8.60 -5.13 16.83
N THR A 111 7.88 -5.47 17.87
CA THR A 111 6.44 -5.12 18.03
C THR A 111 6.19 -3.64 17.76
N ASP A 112 5.17 -3.36 16.95
CA ASP A 112 4.74 -2.02 16.53
C ASP A 112 5.78 -1.24 15.72
N SER A 113 6.87 -1.87 15.28
CA SER A 113 7.79 -1.27 14.30
C SER A 113 7.16 -1.27 12.90
N LEU A 114 7.63 -0.41 12.02
CA LEU A 114 7.13 -0.37 10.64
C LEU A 114 7.25 -1.72 9.92
N PRO A 115 8.40 -2.43 9.97
CA PRO A 115 8.49 -3.75 9.36
C PRO A 115 7.49 -4.76 9.92
N GLU A 116 7.26 -4.75 11.22
CA GLU A 116 6.31 -5.68 11.85
C GLU A 116 4.86 -5.36 11.47
N LEU A 117 4.48 -4.08 11.46
CA LEU A 117 3.14 -3.66 11.05
C LEU A 117 2.86 -4.02 9.59
N LEU A 118 3.82 -3.80 8.70
CA LEU A 118 3.69 -4.14 7.28
C LEU A 118 3.68 -5.66 7.05
N ASN A 119 4.48 -6.41 7.81
CA ASN A 119 4.47 -7.87 7.75
C ASN A 119 3.12 -8.44 8.21
N ARG A 120 2.57 -7.91 9.29
CA ARG A 120 1.25 -8.30 9.79
C ARG A 120 0.14 -7.99 8.80
N LEU A 121 0.27 -6.87 8.09
CA LEU A 121 -0.67 -6.50 7.04
C LEU A 121 -0.69 -7.52 5.90
N LEU A 122 0.48 -7.96 5.44
CA LEU A 122 0.59 -9.03 4.45
C LEU A 122 -0.03 -10.34 4.96
N ASP A 123 0.23 -10.72 6.21
CA ASP A 123 -0.33 -11.94 6.79
C ASP A 123 -1.86 -11.92 6.81
N SER A 124 -2.46 -10.78 7.11
CA SER A 124 -3.93 -10.66 7.18
C SER A 124 -4.63 -10.78 5.83
N HIS A 125 -3.93 -10.53 4.72
CA HIS A 125 -4.49 -10.54 3.37
C HIS A 125 -4.09 -11.75 2.54
N THR A 126 -2.97 -12.39 2.83
CA THR A 126 -2.51 -13.57 2.08
C THR A 126 -3.18 -14.87 2.48
N LEU A 127 -3.83 -14.90 3.64
CA LEU A 127 -4.49 -16.10 4.17
C LEU A 127 -5.96 -16.25 3.72
N ASN A 128 -6.49 -15.30 2.98
CA ASN A 128 -7.85 -15.36 2.42
C ASN A 128 -7.76 -15.27 0.88
N PRO A 129 -7.53 -16.39 0.22
CA PRO A 129 -7.59 -16.42 -1.24
C PRO A 129 -9.01 -16.21 -1.76
#